data_592ef0d3d4c331d4a90179d5daff8c9d
#
_entry.id   592ef0d3d4c331d4a90179d5daff8c9d
#
_cell.length_a   1.000
_cell.length_b   1.000
_cell.length_c   1.000
_cell.angle_alpha   90.00
_cell.angle_beta   90.00
_cell.angle_gamma   90.00
#
_symmetry.space_group_name_H-M   'P 1'
#
loop_
_entity.id
_entity.type
_entity.pdbx_description
1 polymer ?
#
loop_
_entity_poly.entity_id
_entity_poly.type
_entity_poly.pdbx_seq_one_letter_code
_entity_poly.pdbx_strand_id
1 'polypeptide(L)'
;MTEEEKKAKEAERLIETGNVVTESGRGRFHCLSIIGQVEGHFLLGDNQKTTKYEHILPLLMAIEESTEIDGLLLLLNTMGGDVEAGLAIAEMVASMSKPTVSLVLGGGHSIGIPLAVAAKRSFIVPSATMTVHPVRINGLVIGVPQSFDHFRRMQNRITRFICAHSRIREEALTRLLYASDDMANDVGSILDGEEAARIGLIDAVGGLTDALAALENMKKNSKETF
;
A
#
# COMPACT_ATOMS: atom_id res chain seq x y z
N MET A 1 30.56 -18.42 -2.05
CA MET A 1 30.11 -17.34 -1.17
C MET A 1 29.99 -17.89 0.24
N THR A 2 30.73 -17.34 1.17
CA THR A 2 30.70 -17.75 2.58
C THR A 2 29.41 -17.29 3.25
N GLU A 3 29.08 -17.84 4.43
CA GLU A 3 27.92 -17.38 5.22
C GLU A 3 28.04 -15.89 5.65
N GLU A 4 29.27 -15.42 5.89
CA GLU A 4 29.54 -14.01 6.18
C GLU A 4 29.30 -13.10 4.98
N GLU A 5 29.74 -13.52 3.78
CA GLU A 5 29.47 -12.78 2.53
C GLU A 5 27.98 -12.71 2.21
N LYS A 6 27.21 -13.78 2.48
CA LYS A 6 25.76 -13.79 2.32
C LYS A 6 25.06 -12.81 3.28
N LYS A 7 25.44 -12.82 4.55
CA LYS A 7 24.91 -11.91 5.57
C LYS A 7 25.24 -10.45 5.28
N ALA A 8 26.48 -10.17 4.83
CA ALA A 8 26.86 -8.82 4.45
C ALA A 8 26.03 -8.30 3.26
N LYS A 9 25.85 -9.13 2.23
CA LYS A 9 25.06 -8.78 1.05
C LYS A 9 23.55 -8.61 1.37
N GLU A 10 23.03 -9.40 2.30
CA GLU A 10 21.64 -9.27 2.78
C GLU A 10 21.46 -7.98 3.60
N ALA A 11 22.43 -7.63 4.46
CA ALA A 11 22.43 -6.37 5.20
C ALA A 11 22.53 -5.14 4.26
N GLU A 12 23.37 -5.19 3.24
CA GLU A 12 23.50 -4.15 2.23
C GLU A 12 22.18 -3.98 1.46
N ARG A 13 21.56 -5.07 1.04
CA ARG A 13 20.25 -5.06 0.37
C ARG A 13 19.16 -4.49 1.29
N LEU A 14 19.16 -4.82 2.57
CA LEU A 14 18.21 -4.27 3.54
C LEU A 14 18.36 -2.74 3.67
N ILE A 15 19.60 -2.24 3.71
CA ILE A 15 19.89 -0.81 3.78
C ILE A 15 19.45 -0.08 2.50
N GLU A 16 19.69 -0.67 1.34
CA GLU A 16 19.36 -0.05 0.05
C GLU A 16 17.89 -0.07 -0.29
N THR A 17 17.21 -1.18 -0.03
CA THR A 17 15.85 -1.42 -0.53
C THR A 17 14.77 -1.41 0.56
N GLY A 18 15.14 -1.50 1.84
CA GLY A 18 14.19 -1.66 2.95
C GLY A 18 13.41 -2.98 2.91
N ASN A 19 13.89 -3.99 2.17
CA ASN A 19 13.23 -5.27 2.00
C ASN A 19 13.98 -6.37 2.74
N VAL A 20 13.26 -7.20 3.49
CA VAL A 20 13.83 -8.31 4.24
C VAL A 20 12.95 -9.56 4.15
N VAL A 21 13.59 -10.72 4.09
CA VAL A 21 12.92 -12.00 4.29
C VAL A 21 13.15 -12.42 5.73
N THR A 22 12.06 -12.64 6.46
CA THR A 22 12.13 -13.17 7.84
C THR A 22 11.78 -14.64 7.84
N GLU A 23 12.49 -15.43 8.62
CA GLU A 23 12.23 -16.84 8.83
C GLU A 23 12.09 -17.13 10.32
N SER A 24 10.99 -17.75 10.70
CA SER A 24 10.67 -18.10 12.09
C SER A 24 9.74 -19.31 12.15
N GLY A 25 9.39 -19.76 13.36
CA GLY A 25 8.35 -20.79 13.53
C GLY A 25 6.98 -20.45 12.94
N ARG A 26 6.71 -19.18 12.66
CA ARG A 26 5.47 -18.72 11.98
C ARG A 26 5.49 -18.98 10.47
N GLY A 27 6.66 -18.91 9.86
CA GLY A 27 6.84 -19.05 8.42
C GLY A 27 7.97 -18.19 7.87
N ARG A 28 8.10 -18.21 6.56
CA ARG A 28 9.07 -17.39 5.81
C ARG A 28 8.32 -16.30 5.04
N PHE A 29 8.39 -15.08 5.55
CA PHE A 29 7.64 -13.94 5.01
C PHE A 29 8.58 -12.91 4.41
N HIS A 30 8.19 -12.36 3.26
CA HIS A 30 8.87 -11.22 2.67
C HIS A 30 8.24 -9.93 3.22
N CYS A 31 9.06 -9.08 3.83
CA CYS A 31 8.67 -7.75 4.27
C CYS A 31 9.10 -6.73 3.20
N LEU A 32 8.13 -6.07 2.60
CA LEU A 32 8.30 -5.05 1.57
C LEU A 32 7.85 -3.69 2.12
N SER A 33 8.73 -2.69 2.05
CA SER A 33 8.44 -1.34 2.53
C SER A 33 8.12 -0.39 1.38
N ILE A 34 7.01 0.34 1.48
CA ILE A 34 6.68 1.48 0.63
C ILE A 34 6.77 2.75 1.47
N ILE A 35 7.84 3.50 1.27
CA ILE A 35 8.20 4.65 2.10
C ILE A 35 8.43 5.87 1.21
N GLY A 36 7.92 7.04 1.67
CA GLY A 36 8.04 8.29 0.95
C GLY A 36 7.05 8.40 -0.20
N GLN A 37 7.44 9.05 -1.29
CA GLN A 37 6.58 9.25 -2.45
C GLN A 37 6.60 8.04 -3.38
N VAL A 38 5.46 7.61 -3.88
CA VAL A 38 5.37 6.60 -4.95
C VAL A 38 5.78 7.27 -6.26
N GLU A 39 6.94 6.85 -6.78
CA GLU A 39 7.52 7.38 -8.01
C GLU A 39 6.95 6.65 -9.22
N GLY A 40 6.55 7.42 -10.24
CA GLY A 40 5.98 6.90 -11.48
C GLY A 40 6.95 6.99 -12.65
N HIS A 41 6.43 7.46 -13.80
CA HIS A 41 7.22 7.57 -15.03
C HIS A 41 8.25 8.71 -15.05
N PHE A 42 8.17 9.64 -14.11
CA PHE A 42 9.11 10.75 -13.97
C PHE A 42 10.02 10.51 -12.78
N LEU A 43 11.33 10.64 -13.01
CA LEU A 43 12.32 10.57 -11.94
C LEU A 43 12.19 11.78 -11.02
N LEU A 44 12.12 11.51 -9.73
CA LEU A 44 12.17 12.55 -8.70
C LEU A 44 13.62 12.85 -8.31
N GLY A 45 13.84 14.03 -7.72
CA GLY A 45 15.19 14.45 -7.34
C GLY A 45 15.80 13.56 -6.24
N ASP A 46 17.12 13.41 -6.25
CA ASP A 46 17.88 12.55 -5.32
C ASP A 46 17.73 12.93 -3.83
N ASN A 47 17.19 14.11 -3.55
CA ASN A 47 16.92 14.60 -2.20
C ASN A 47 15.53 14.17 -1.66
N GLN A 48 14.77 13.41 -2.43
CA GLN A 48 13.44 12.93 -2.03
C GLN A 48 13.48 11.44 -1.68
N LYS A 49 12.75 11.07 -0.62
CA LYS A 49 12.50 9.66 -0.32
C LYS A 49 11.40 9.14 -1.23
N THR A 50 11.73 8.15 -2.06
CA THR A 50 10.79 7.58 -3.04
C THR A 50 10.77 6.06 -2.97
N THR A 51 9.64 5.49 -3.39
CA THR A 51 9.51 4.08 -3.72
C THR A 51 9.29 3.97 -5.22
N LYS A 52 10.23 3.32 -5.92
CA LYS A 52 10.21 3.16 -7.39
C LYS A 52 9.41 1.93 -7.78
N TYR A 53 8.31 2.14 -8.47
CA TYR A 53 7.38 1.05 -8.81
C TYR A 53 8.02 0.00 -9.72
N GLU A 54 8.95 0.37 -10.60
CA GLU A 54 9.69 -0.55 -11.46
C GLU A 54 10.62 -1.51 -10.69
N HIS A 55 10.96 -1.19 -9.43
CA HIS A 55 11.66 -2.11 -8.54
C HIS A 55 10.69 -3.01 -7.77
N ILE A 56 9.49 -2.52 -7.51
CA ILE A 56 8.47 -3.25 -6.73
C ILE A 56 7.79 -4.34 -7.56
N LEU A 57 7.41 -4.05 -8.81
CA LEU A 57 6.67 -5.00 -9.64
C LEU A 57 7.42 -6.32 -9.88
N PRO A 58 8.72 -6.32 -10.28
CA PRO A 58 9.48 -7.58 -10.44
C PRO A 58 9.66 -8.32 -9.11
N LEU A 59 9.77 -7.58 -7.99
CA LEU A 59 9.89 -8.18 -6.67
C LEU A 59 8.61 -8.90 -6.25
N LEU A 60 7.44 -8.31 -6.48
CA LEU A 60 6.14 -8.95 -6.22
C LEU A 60 5.98 -10.23 -7.04
N MET A 61 6.38 -10.20 -8.32
CA MET A 61 6.40 -11.39 -9.18
C MET A 61 7.31 -12.47 -8.61
N ALA A 62 8.54 -12.12 -8.19
CA ALA A 62 9.48 -13.07 -7.59
C ALA A 62 8.95 -13.66 -6.27
N ILE A 63 8.23 -12.88 -5.47
CA ILE A 63 7.58 -13.36 -4.24
C ILE A 63 6.46 -14.35 -4.58
N GLU A 64 5.61 -14.03 -5.54
CA GLU A 64 4.49 -14.89 -5.96
C GLU A 64 4.97 -16.25 -6.46
N GLU A 65 6.00 -16.28 -7.31
CA GLU A 65 6.57 -17.51 -7.88
C GLU A 65 7.48 -18.29 -6.91
N SER A 66 7.92 -17.69 -5.81
CA SER A 66 8.82 -18.37 -4.88
C SER A 66 8.15 -19.52 -4.13
N THR A 67 8.72 -20.71 -4.18
CA THR A 67 8.28 -21.85 -3.37
C THR A 67 8.68 -21.75 -1.89
N GLU A 68 9.60 -20.83 -1.55
CA GLU A 68 10.13 -20.67 -0.20
C GLU A 68 9.41 -19.58 0.59
N ILE A 69 8.79 -18.61 -0.08
CA ILE A 69 8.10 -17.49 0.59
C ILE A 69 6.64 -17.87 0.82
N ASP A 70 6.23 -17.87 2.08
CA ASP A 70 4.87 -18.20 2.52
C ASP A 70 3.88 -17.03 2.40
N GLY A 71 4.35 -15.79 2.35
CA GLY A 71 3.49 -14.60 2.26
C GLY A 71 4.24 -13.28 2.28
N LEU A 72 3.48 -12.20 2.09
CA LEU A 72 3.96 -10.83 1.98
C LEU A 72 3.44 -9.97 3.14
N LEU A 73 4.35 -9.28 3.83
CA LEU A 73 4.02 -8.15 4.72
C LEU A 73 4.38 -6.85 4.01
N LEU A 74 3.38 -6.03 3.72
CA LEU A 74 3.54 -4.70 3.12
C LEU A 74 3.55 -3.63 4.21
N LEU A 75 4.68 -2.98 4.45
CA LEU A 75 4.81 -1.87 5.38
C LEU A 75 4.62 -0.55 4.66
N LEU A 76 3.74 0.30 5.16
CA LEU A 76 3.36 1.56 4.53
C LEU A 76 3.68 2.76 5.42
N ASN A 77 4.47 3.68 4.89
CA ASN A 77 4.63 5.03 5.39
C ASN A 77 4.85 5.98 4.22
N THR A 78 3.77 6.30 3.52
CA THR A 78 3.80 7.04 2.26
C THR A 78 2.87 8.24 2.27
N MET A 79 3.33 9.31 1.63
CA MET A 79 2.51 10.49 1.34
C MET A 79 1.64 10.33 0.08
N GLY A 80 1.74 9.19 -0.61
CA GLY A 80 1.14 8.97 -1.91
C GLY A 80 2.13 9.24 -3.05
N GLY A 81 1.62 9.61 -4.22
CA GLY A 81 2.45 9.89 -5.40
C GLY A 81 1.74 9.61 -6.71
N ASP A 82 2.45 8.98 -7.66
CA ASP A 82 1.91 8.68 -8.98
C ASP A 82 0.76 7.66 -8.91
N VAL A 83 -0.36 8.01 -9.54
CA VAL A 83 -1.61 7.22 -9.48
C VAL A 83 -1.47 5.91 -10.24
N GLU A 84 -0.87 5.93 -11.45
CA GLU A 84 -0.75 4.74 -12.28
C GLU A 84 0.24 3.75 -11.67
N ALA A 85 1.36 4.23 -11.14
CA ALA A 85 2.33 3.41 -10.43
C ALA A 85 1.74 2.78 -9.15
N GLY A 86 1.03 3.58 -8.35
CA GLY A 86 0.40 3.09 -7.12
C GLY A 86 -0.71 2.07 -7.39
N LEU A 87 -1.56 2.29 -8.40
CA LEU A 87 -2.57 1.31 -8.80
C LEU A 87 -1.93 0.03 -9.37
N ALA A 88 -0.84 0.14 -10.15
CA ALA A 88 -0.15 -1.04 -10.67
C ALA A 88 0.37 -1.94 -9.55
N ILE A 89 0.99 -1.35 -8.51
CA ILE A 89 1.43 -2.10 -7.33
C ILE A 89 0.23 -2.69 -6.58
N ALA A 90 -0.84 -1.89 -6.37
CA ALA A 90 -2.03 -2.33 -5.64
C ALA A 90 -2.72 -3.51 -6.32
N GLU A 91 -2.91 -3.46 -7.66
CA GLU A 91 -3.49 -4.56 -8.45
C GLU A 91 -2.62 -5.83 -8.37
N MET A 92 -1.29 -5.71 -8.44
CA MET A 92 -0.41 -6.86 -8.26
C MET A 92 -0.58 -7.48 -6.87
N VAL A 93 -0.56 -6.69 -5.79
CA VAL A 93 -0.74 -7.20 -4.42
C VAL A 93 -2.11 -7.85 -4.27
N ALA A 94 -3.18 -7.23 -4.79
CA ALA A 94 -4.54 -7.77 -4.71
C ALA A 94 -4.71 -9.10 -5.46
N SER A 95 -3.97 -9.28 -6.56
CA SER A 95 -4.02 -10.50 -7.38
C SER A 95 -3.14 -11.65 -6.88
N MET A 96 -2.29 -11.44 -5.87
CA MET A 96 -1.43 -12.48 -5.33
C MET A 96 -2.21 -13.65 -4.74
N SER A 97 -1.79 -14.87 -5.05
CA SER A 97 -2.36 -16.10 -4.48
C SER A 97 -1.95 -16.28 -3.01
N LYS A 98 -0.73 -15.88 -2.67
CA LYS A 98 -0.15 -15.99 -1.33
C LYS A 98 -0.87 -15.14 -0.28
N PRO A 99 -0.73 -15.46 1.02
CA PRO A 99 -1.09 -14.59 2.12
C PRO A 99 -0.44 -13.21 2.00
N THR A 100 -1.24 -12.15 2.05
CA THR A 100 -0.76 -10.76 2.04
C THR A 100 -1.37 -9.98 3.18
N VAL A 101 -0.55 -9.21 3.89
CA VAL A 101 -0.98 -8.30 4.94
C VAL A 101 -0.34 -6.95 4.71
N SER A 102 -1.10 -5.88 4.85
CA SER A 102 -0.60 -4.52 4.90
C SER A 102 -0.62 -3.98 6.33
N LEU A 103 0.36 -3.15 6.65
CA LEU A 103 0.46 -2.44 7.93
C LEU A 103 0.84 -0.97 7.70
N VAL A 104 -0.09 -0.07 7.98
CA VAL A 104 0.15 1.38 7.93
C VAL A 104 0.78 1.83 9.25
N LEU A 105 2.02 2.36 9.18
CA LEU A 105 2.83 2.71 10.35
C LEU A 105 2.86 4.21 10.68
N GLY A 106 2.87 5.08 9.68
CA GLY A 106 2.88 6.53 9.87
C GLY A 106 1.81 7.19 9.01
N GLY A 107 2.00 7.16 7.69
CA GLY A 107 1.05 7.68 6.73
C GLY A 107 0.65 6.67 5.66
N GLY A 108 -0.65 6.63 5.35
CA GLY A 108 -1.20 5.90 4.21
C GLY A 108 -2.00 6.85 3.33
N HIS A 109 -1.34 7.94 2.84
CA HIS A 109 -2.04 9.06 2.23
C HIS A 109 -2.27 8.88 0.73
N SER A 110 -3.38 9.44 0.21
CA SER A 110 -3.65 9.53 -1.22
C SER A 110 -3.62 8.15 -1.90
N ILE A 111 -2.75 7.91 -2.90
CA ILE A 111 -2.59 6.60 -3.56
C ILE A 111 -2.03 5.52 -2.61
N GLY A 112 -1.58 5.89 -1.43
CA GLY A 112 -1.26 4.95 -0.34
C GLY A 112 -2.48 4.20 0.18
N ILE A 113 -3.69 4.72 -0.01
CA ILE A 113 -4.94 4.07 0.41
C ILE A 113 -5.20 2.80 -0.41
N PRO A 114 -5.22 2.82 -1.75
CA PRO A 114 -5.28 1.59 -2.54
C PRO A 114 -4.20 0.57 -2.16
N LEU A 115 -2.96 1.01 -1.91
CA LEU A 115 -1.88 0.12 -1.48
C LEU A 115 -2.18 -0.54 -0.13
N ALA A 116 -2.78 0.19 0.80
CA ALA A 116 -3.14 -0.33 2.12
C ALA A 116 -4.26 -1.37 2.04
N VAL A 117 -5.28 -1.16 1.20
CA VAL A 117 -6.43 -2.05 1.10
C VAL A 117 -6.22 -3.22 0.12
N ALA A 118 -5.14 -3.21 -0.67
CA ALA A 118 -4.85 -4.25 -1.66
C ALA A 118 -4.53 -5.62 -1.04
N ALA A 119 -4.01 -5.66 0.17
CA ALA A 119 -3.68 -6.91 0.86
C ALA A 119 -4.96 -7.63 1.34
N LYS A 120 -4.88 -8.97 1.47
CA LYS A 120 -5.99 -9.79 1.99
C LYS A 120 -6.42 -9.42 3.41
N ARG A 121 -5.52 -8.78 4.18
CA ARG A 121 -5.80 -8.21 5.49
C ARG A 121 -5.02 -6.93 5.68
N SER A 122 -5.68 -5.89 6.18
CA SER A 122 -5.08 -4.57 6.41
C SER A 122 -5.09 -4.19 7.88
N PHE A 123 -3.99 -3.60 8.35
CA PHE A 123 -3.83 -3.04 9.69
C PHE A 123 -3.32 -1.62 9.63
N ILE A 124 -3.68 -0.85 10.65
CA ILE A 124 -3.16 0.50 10.88
C ILE A 124 -2.82 0.66 12.36
N VAL A 125 -1.67 1.26 12.67
CA VAL A 125 -1.34 1.56 14.08
C VAL A 125 -2.13 2.77 14.58
N PRO A 126 -2.40 2.90 15.89
CA PRO A 126 -3.23 3.98 16.44
C PRO A 126 -2.75 5.39 16.09
N SER A 127 -1.43 5.60 15.99
CA SER A 127 -0.82 6.91 15.70
C SER A 127 -0.71 7.23 14.21
N ALA A 128 -1.03 6.29 13.32
CA ALA A 128 -0.97 6.52 11.89
C ALA A 128 -2.21 7.26 11.38
N THR A 129 -2.04 7.95 10.26
CA THR A 129 -3.12 8.71 9.63
C THR A 129 -3.25 8.38 8.15
N MET A 130 -4.45 8.59 7.61
CA MET A 130 -4.75 8.43 6.19
C MET A 130 -5.43 9.68 5.67
N THR A 131 -4.90 10.27 4.59
CA THR A 131 -5.52 11.42 3.94
C THR A 131 -6.26 10.97 2.69
N VAL A 132 -7.58 11.13 2.72
CA VAL A 132 -8.50 10.84 1.61
C VAL A 132 -8.78 12.15 0.88
N HIS A 133 -8.41 12.27 -0.39
CA HIS A 133 -8.67 13.45 -1.20
C HIS A 133 -8.86 13.07 -2.69
N PRO A 134 -9.51 13.92 -3.50
CA PRO A 134 -9.66 13.66 -4.93
C PRO A 134 -8.30 13.72 -5.66
N VAL A 135 -8.27 13.15 -6.87
CA VAL A 135 -7.09 13.27 -7.75
C VAL A 135 -6.77 14.73 -7.97
N ARG A 136 -5.51 15.09 -7.75
CA ARG A 136 -4.96 16.42 -7.97
C ARG A 136 -4.13 16.46 -9.24
N ILE A 137 -4.18 17.60 -9.93
CA ILE A 137 -3.43 17.83 -11.15
C ILE A 137 -2.66 19.13 -10.98
N ASN A 138 -1.42 19.07 -11.42
CA ASN A 138 -0.59 20.25 -11.51
C ASN A 138 -0.02 20.33 -12.93
N GLY A 139 -0.29 21.42 -13.64
CA GLY A 139 0.22 21.62 -15.00
C GLY A 139 -0.74 22.30 -15.95
N LEU A 140 -0.32 22.37 -17.23
CA LEU A 140 -1.14 22.93 -18.33
C LEU A 140 -2.25 21.97 -18.70
N VAL A 141 -3.49 22.44 -18.67
CA VAL A 141 -4.68 21.70 -19.14
C VAL A 141 -5.02 22.11 -20.56
N ILE A 142 -4.93 21.16 -21.50
CA ILE A 142 -5.33 21.34 -22.91
C ILE A 142 -6.56 20.49 -23.16
N GLY A 143 -7.64 21.10 -23.74
CA GLY A 143 -8.89 20.38 -23.98
C GLY A 143 -9.66 20.13 -22.67
N VAL A 144 -10.26 21.19 -22.11
CA VAL A 144 -10.92 21.15 -20.79
C VAL A 144 -11.94 20.01 -20.64
N PRO A 145 -12.89 19.74 -21.56
CA PRO A 145 -13.83 18.63 -21.40
C PRO A 145 -13.15 17.26 -21.37
N GLN A 146 -12.18 17.04 -22.26
CA GLN A 146 -11.45 15.77 -22.36
C GLN A 146 -10.59 15.52 -21.12
N SER A 147 -9.93 16.56 -20.62
CA SER A 147 -9.15 16.49 -19.39
C SER A 147 -10.04 16.19 -18.18
N PHE A 148 -11.18 16.87 -18.06
CA PHE A 148 -12.17 16.59 -17.01
C PHE A 148 -12.65 15.14 -17.03
N ASP A 149 -13.01 14.63 -18.21
CA ASP A 149 -13.44 13.24 -18.37
C ASP A 149 -12.33 12.24 -18.03
N HIS A 150 -11.08 12.53 -18.39
CA HIS A 150 -9.94 11.70 -18.06
C HIS A 150 -9.75 11.60 -16.53
N PHE A 151 -9.76 12.73 -15.83
CA PHE A 151 -9.57 12.76 -14.38
C PHE A 151 -10.76 12.14 -13.63
N ARG A 152 -11.96 12.32 -14.12
CA ARG A 152 -13.15 11.65 -13.56
C ARG A 152 -13.02 10.12 -13.70
N ARG A 153 -12.54 9.60 -14.83
CA ARG A 153 -12.28 8.17 -15.00
C ARG A 153 -11.20 7.67 -14.06
N MET A 154 -10.11 8.42 -13.86
CA MET A 154 -9.03 8.11 -12.95
C MET A 154 -9.55 8.05 -11.50
N GLN A 155 -10.30 9.07 -11.05
CA GLN A 155 -10.95 9.09 -9.75
C GLN A 155 -11.87 7.87 -9.55
N ASN A 156 -12.68 7.54 -10.53
CA ASN A 156 -13.59 6.40 -10.49
C ASN A 156 -12.84 5.04 -10.41
N ARG A 157 -11.66 4.92 -11.03
CA ARG A 157 -10.82 3.71 -10.90
C ARG A 157 -10.35 3.54 -9.46
N ILE A 158 -9.84 4.60 -8.85
CA ILE A 158 -9.37 4.59 -7.47
C ILE A 158 -10.52 4.25 -6.51
N THR A 159 -11.65 4.94 -6.63
CA THR A 159 -12.84 4.72 -5.79
C THR A 159 -13.32 3.27 -5.87
N ARG A 160 -13.46 2.74 -7.10
CA ARG A 160 -13.86 1.33 -7.30
C ARG A 160 -12.89 0.35 -6.70
N PHE A 161 -11.57 0.58 -6.86
CA PHE A 161 -10.56 -0.28 -6.27
C PHE A 161 -10.65 -0.31 -4.75
N ILE A 162 -10.74 0.86 -4.10
CA ILE A 162 -10.87 0.97 -2.64
C ILE A 162 -12.12 0.24 -2.15
N CYS A 163 -13.28 0.48 -2.77
CA CYS A 163 -14.54 -0.15 -2.36
C CYS A 163 -14.56 -1.67 -2.60
N ALA A 164 -13.85 -2.16 -3.63
CA ALA A 164 -13.74 -3.59 -3.92
C ALA A 164 -12.85 -4.34 -2.91
N HIS A 165 -11.87 -3.66 -2.31
CA HIS A 165 -10.86 -4.24 -1.44
C HIS A 165 -10.97 -3.80 0.03
N SER A 166 -12.06 -3.14 0.41
CA SER A 166 -12.34 -2.72 1.79
C SER A 166 -13.84 -2.87 2.09
N ARG A 167 -14.23 -2.59 3.33
CA ARG A 167 -15.64 -2.62 3.74
C ARG A 167 -16.29 -1.24 3.72
N ILE A 168 -15.58 -0.21 3.28
CA ILE A 168 -16.11 1.14 3.18
C ILE A 168 -17.17 1.21 2.08
N ARG A 169 -18.28 1.90 2.35
CA ARG A 169 -19.30 2.14 1.33
C ARG A 169 -18.91 3.31 0.45
N GLU A 170 -19.24 3.25 -0.83
CA GLU A 170 -18.90 4.27 -1.82
C GLU A 170 -19.40 5.66 -1.43
N GLU A 171 -20.62 5.75 -0.84
CA GLU A 171 -21.16 7.03 -0.38
C GLU A 171 -20.35 7.63 0.79
N ALA A 172 -19.81 6.78 1.67
CA ALA A 172 -18.96 7.22 2.76
C ALA A 172 -17.59 7.70 2.23
N LEU A 173 -16.99 6.94 1.32
CA LEU A 173 -15.74 7.33 0.68
C LEU A 173 -15.89 8.64 -0.11
N THR A 174 -16.98 8.80 -0.84
CA THR A 174 -17.28 10.01 -1.61
C THR A 174 -17.41 11.24 -0.69
N ARG A 175 -18.06 11.10 0.46
CA ARG A 175 -18.14 12.20 1.44
C ARG A 175 -16.76 12.60 1.96
N LEU A 176 -15.89 11.64 2.26
CA LEU A 176 -14.53 11.90 2.71
C LEU A 176 -13.69 12.59 1.62
N LEU A 177 -13.82 12.15 0.37
CA LEU A 177 -13.11 12.74 -0.76
C LEU A 177 -13.42 14.23 -0.96
N TYR A 178 -14.66 14.64 -0.73
CA TYR A 178 -15.12 16.00 -1.02
C TYR A 178 -15.47 16.81 0.21
N ALA A 179 -15.07 16.39 1.40
CA ALA A 179 -15.18 17.18 2.61
C ALA A 179 -14.32 18.45 2.51
N SER A 180 -14.81 19.56 3.03
CA SER A 180 -14.13 20.88 2.99
C SER A 180 -13.73 21.40 4.36
N ASP A 181 -14.00 20.62 5.41
CA ASP A 181 -13.91 21.09 6.81
C ASP A 181 -12.58 20.69 7.49
N ASP A 182 -11.94 19.61 7.03
CA ASP A 182 -10.75 19.03 7.66
C ASP A 182 -9.42 19.61 7.15
N MET A 183 -9.40 20.06 5.92
CA MET A 183 -8.15 20.51 5.26
C MET A 183 -8.20 22.01 4.98
N ALA A 184 -7.32 22.76 5.60
CA ALA A 184 -7.17 24.19 5.31
C ALA A 184 -6.75 24.39 3.85
N ASN A 185 -7.56 25.11 3.07
CA ASN A 185 -7.36 25.45 1.66
C ASN A 185 -7.38 24.28 0.67
N ASP A 186 -7.99 23.12 1.04
CA ASP A 186 -8.12 21.98 0.15
C ASP A 186 -9.38 21.16 0.48
N VAL A 187 -9.70 20.16 -0.36
CA VAL A 187 -10.81 19.23 -0.15
C VAL A 187 -10.25 17.84 0.19
N GLY A 188 -10.92 17.15 1.12
CA GLY A 188 -10.56 15.82 1.60
C GLY A 188 -10.69 15.70 3.10
N SER A 189 -10.36 14.54 3.62
CA SER A 189 -10.43 14.21 5.05
C SER A 189 -9.15 13.56 5.53
N ILE A 190 -8.81 13.80 6.79
CA ILE A 190 -7.71 13.12 7.49
C ILE A 190 -8.34 12.19 8.53
N LEU A 191 -8.05 10.90 8.40
CA LEU A 191 -8.53 9.86 9.30
C LEU A 191 -7.39 9.41 10.19
N ASP A 192 -7.64 9.23 11.47
CA ASP A 192 -6.77 8.46 12.35
C ASP A 192 -6.98 6.94 12.18
N GLY A 193 -6.15 6.14 12.84
CA GLY A 193 -6.21 4.68 12.71
C GLY A 193 -7.52 4.08 13.19
N GLU A 194 -8.08 4.60 14.27
CA GLU A 194 -9.37 4.10 14.82
C GLU A 194 -10.54 4.44 13.90
N GLU A 195 -10.54 5.63 13.36
CA GLU A 195 -11.58 6.07 12.44
C GLU A 195 -11.51 5.30 11.11
N ALA A 196 -10.32 5.12 10.53
CA ALA A 196 -10.12 4.33 9.33
C ALA A 196 -10.64 2.89 9.49
N ALA A 197 -10.39 2.27 10.63
CA ALA A 197 -10.91 0.93 10.94
C ALA A 197 -12.43 0.94 11.19
N ARG A 198 -12.95 1.93 11.92
CA ARG A 198 -14.37 2.04 12.26
C ARG A 198 -15.26 2.19 11.03
N ILE A 199 -14.83 2.95 10.04
CA ILE A 199 -15.59 3.13 8.78
C ILE A 199 -15.38 2.00 7.77
N GLY A 200 -14.50 1.05 8.08
CA GLY A 200 -14.23 -0.12 7.24
C GLY A 200 -13.27 0.16 6.09
N LEU A 201 -12.52 1.26 6.11
CA LEU A 201 -11.47 1.53 5.14
C LEU A 201 -10.28 0.58 5.37
N ILE A 202 -9.88 0.39 6.63
CA ILE A 202 -8.88 -0.60 7.06
C ILE A 202 -9.59 -1.67 7.92
N ASP A 203 -9.08 -2.89 7.91
CA ASP A 203 -9.74 -4.00 8.61
C ASP A 203 -9.67 -3.90 10.13
N ALA A 204 -8.53 -3.47 10.66
CA ALA A 204 -8.36 -3.36 12.12
C ALA A 204 -7.23 -2.40 12.51
N VAL A 205 -7.35 -1.83 13.69
CA VAL A 205 -6.20 -1.24 14.40
C VAL A 205 -5.35 -2.37 14.95
N GLY A 206 -4.03 -2.30 14.71
CA GLY A 206 -3.10 -3.33 15.16
C GLY A 206 -1.66 -2.99 14.76
N GLY A 207 -0.72 -3.71 15.36
CA GLY A 207 0.71 -3.52 15.14
C GLY A 207 1.36 -4.69 14.42
N LEU A 208 2.71 -4.71 14.46
CA LEU A 208 3.51 -5.73 13.78
C LEU A 208 3.14 -7.16 14.22
N THR A 209 2.88 -7.37 15.51
CA THR A 209 2.52 -8.69 16.04
C THR A 209 1.19 -9.20 15.46
N ASP A 210 0.20 -8.31 15.32
CA ASP A 210 -1.12 -8.64 14.77
C ASP A 210 -1.00 -8.97 13.28
N ALA A 211 -0.22 -8.19 12.55
CA ALA A 211 0.05 -8.41 11.14
C ALA A 211 0.75 -9.76 10.88
N LEU A 212 1.78 -10.10 11.67
CA LEU A 212 2.48 -11.39 11.58
C LEU A 212 1.58 -12.57 11.99
N ALA A 213 0.73 -12.41 12.99
CA ALA A 213 -0.23 -13.43 13.38
C ALA A 213 -1.29 -13.68 12.28
N ALA A 214 -1.72 -12.62 11.60
CA ALA A 214 -2.65 -12.74 10.47
C ALA A 214 -2.01 -13.51 9.30
N LEU A 215 -0.74 -13.24 8.96
CA LEU A 215 -0.01 -13.99 7.93
C LEU A 215 0.13 -15.47 8.30
N GLU A 216 0.50 -15.77 9.55
CA GLU A 216 0.61 -17.15 10.05
C GLU A 216 -0.73 -17.89 9.93
N ASN A 217 -1.82 -17.27 10.32
CA ASN A 217 -3.16 -17.86 10.25
C ASN A 217 -3.60 -18.13 8.81
N MET A 218 -3.39 -17.18 7.90
CA MET A 218 -3.71 -17.37 6.49
C MET A 218 -2.86 -18.48 5.85
N LYS A 219 -1.57 -18.59 6.20
CA LYS A 219 -0.70 -19.68 5.75
C LYS A 219 -1.24 -21.05 6.20
N LYS A 220 -1.68 -21.18 7.46
CA LYS A 220 -2.25 -22.42 7.99
C LYS A 220 -3.50 -22.84 7.22
N ASN A 221 -4.42 -21.90 7.02
CA ASN A 221 -5.68 -22.14 6.31
C ASN A 221 -5.46 -22.52 4.84
N SER A 222 -4.44 -21.96 4.18
CA SER A 222 -4.10 -22.32 2.79
C SER A 222 -3.60 -23.76 2.64
N LYS A 223 -3.03 -24.34 3.68
CA LYS A 223 -2.53 -25.75 3.68
C LYS A 223 -3.62 -26.78 3.99
N GLU A 224 -4.74 -26.36 4.59
CA GLU A 224 -5.87 -27.24 4.93
C GLU A 224 -6.88 -27.40 3.76
N THR A 225 -6.73 -26.59 2.71
CA THR A 225 -7.66 -26.57 1.55
C THR A 225 -7.18 -27.47 0.39
N PHE A 226 -6.03 -28.12 0.54
CA PHE A 226 -5.47 -29.14 -0.38
C PHE A 226 -5.33 -30.50 0.31
#